data_bcbadd754efd819bbccd5f6383d6901b
#
_entry.id   bcbadd754efd819bbccd5f6383d6901b
#
_cell.length_a   1.000
_cell.length_b   1.000
_cell.length_c   1.000
_cell.angle_alpha   90.00
_cell.angle_beta   90.00
_cell.angle_gamma   90.00
#
_symmetry.space_group_name_H-M   'P 1'
#
loop_
_entity.id
_entity.type
_entity.pdbx_description
1 polymer ?
#
loop_
_entity_poly.entity_id
_entity_poly.type
_entity_poly.pdbx_seq_one_letter_code
_entity_poly.pdbx_strand_id
1 'polypeptide(L)'
;MKEAHFMIGTAIVGAVFLDIKGYPFGPYSPTGTNIGTVEFADGGVARNVAENFGALRMPCSFVSSVDYSSHAQSLRNRLRQTGVNTDYLISAKNAMGMWLAVFDDHGDLAGSV
;
A
#
# COMPACT_ATOMS: atom_id res chain seq x y z
N MET A 1 25.14 -13.74 -31.21
CA MET A 1 24.88 -12.48 -30.52
C MET A 1 23.49 -12.53 -29.90
N LYS A 2 23.38 -12.39 -28.58
CA LYS A 2 22.07 -12.22 -27.99
C LYS A 2 21.62 -10.80 -28.29
N GLU A 3 20.52 -10.64 -29.02
CA GLU A 3 19.89 -9.34 -29.17
C GLU A 3 19.48 -8.85 -27.77
N ALA A 4 19.97 -7.66 -27.40
CA ALA A 4 19.49 -6.99 -26.19
C ALA A 4 18.06 -6.54 -26.48
N HIS A 5 17.08 -7.29 -26.03
CA HIS A 5 15.71 -6.82 -26.00
C HIS A 5 15.61 -5.74 -24.92
N PHE A 6 15.66 -4.49 -25.34
CA PHE A 6 15.27 -3.38 -24.47
C PHE A 6 13.77 -3.54 -24.23
N MET A 7 13.40 -4.13 -23.09
CA MET A 7 12.02 -4.06 -22.65
C MET A 7 11.74 -2.60 -22.26
N ILE A 8 11.02 -1.90 -23.12
CA ILE A 8 10.45 -0.61 -22.76
C ILE A 8 9.35 -0.91 -21.75
N GLY A 9 9.68 -0.79 -20.48
CA GLY A 9 8.75 -0.97 -19.38
C GLY A 9 8.23 0.36 -18.87
N THR A 10 7.17 0.29 -18.11
CA THR A 10 6.63 1.44 -17.38
C THR A 10 7.30 1.51 -16.01
N ALA A 11 7.78 2.69 -15.63
CA ALA A 11 8.19 2.98 -14.27
C ALA A 11 7.05 3.70 -13.54
N ILE A 12 6.65 3.14 -12.39
CA ILE A 12 5.64 3.72 -11.52
C ILE A 12 6.35 4.25 -10.30
N VAL A 13 6.28 5.55 -10.09
CA VAL A 13 6.99 6.26 -9.01
C VAL A 13 5.98 6.87 -8.07
N GLY A 14 6.10 6.59 -6.77
CA GLY A 14 5.24 7.20 -5.77
C GLY A 14 5.24 6.44 -4.45
N ALA A 15 4.36 6.86 -3.55
CA ALA A 15 4.37 6.38 -2.17
C ALA A 15 3.63 5.05 -1.96
N VAL A 16 4.06 4.34 -0.94
CA VAL A 16 3.36 3.25 -0.29
C VAL A 16 2.92 3.71 1.09
N PHE A 17 1.71 3.38 1.47
CA PHE A 17 1.18 3.63 2.82
C PHE A 17 0.67 2.35 3.45
N LEU A 18 0.75 2.29 4.76
CA LEU A 18 -0.05 1.38 5.57
C LEU A 18 -1.28 2.13 6.04
N ASP A 19 -2.46 1.72 5.57
CA ASP A 19 -3.73 2.29 6.02
C ASP A 19 -4.26 1.48 7.19
N ILE A 20 -4.52 2.16 8.30
CA ILE A 20 -5.10 1.59 9.51
C ILE A 20 -6.49 2.21 9.68
N LYS A 21 -7.53 1.40 9.58
CA LYS A 21 -8.92 1.85 9.56
C LYS A 21 -9.69 1.25 10.72
N GLY A 22 -10.31 2.10 11.54
CA GLY A 22 -11.16 1.70 12.66
C GLY A 22 -12.63 1.90 12.33
N TYR A 23 -13.45 0.88 12.63
CA TYR A 23 -14.89 0.89 12.40
C TYR A 23 -15.60 0.50 13.70
N PRO A 24 -16.43 1.39 14.29
CA PRO A 24 -17.19 1.06 15.50
C PRO A 24 -18.31 0.06 15.20
N PHE A 25 -18.69 -0.74 16.20
CA PHE A 25 -19.85 -1.62 16.09
C PHE A 25 -21.20 -0.91 16.28
N GLY A 26 -21.19 0.28 16.84
CA GLY A 26 -22.39 1.06 17.11
C GLY A 26 -22.13 2.56 16.94
N PRO A 27 -23.01 3.40 17.48
CA PRO A 27 -22.87 4.86 17.37
C PRO A 27 -21.49 5.33 17.80
N TYR A 28 -20.85 6.14 16.96
CA TYR A 28 -19.51 6.65 17.22
C TYR A 28 -19.54 7.74 18.30
N SER A 29 -18.71 7.57 19.33
CA SER A 29 -18.48 8.58 20.36
C SER A 29 -17.11 9.22 20.17
N PRO A 30 -17.02 10.52 19.88
CA PRO A 30 -15.73 11.19 19.68
C PRO A 30 -14.92 11.37 20.97
N THR A 31 -15.54 11.23 22.12
CA THR A 31 -14.91 11.47 23.43
C THR A 31 -14.69 10.20 24.25
N GLY A 32 -15.09 9.06 23.74
CA GLY A 32 -15.00 7.79 24.45
C GLY A 32 -14.23 6.72 23.69
N THR A 33 -14.17 5.54 24.28
CA THR A 33 -13.65 4.35 23.61
C THR A 33 -14.75 3.72 22.78
N ASN A 34 -14.48 3.52 21.50
CA ASN A 34 -15.39 2.83 20.60
C ASN A 34 -14.91 1.40 20.39
N ILE A 35 -15.74 0.44 20.72
CA ILE A 35 -15.46 -0.98 20.44
C ILE A 35 -15.84 -1.24 18.98
N GLY A 36 -14.94 -1.90 18.27
CA GLY A 36 -15.15 -2.14 16.85
C GLY A 36 -14.07 -3.02 16.23
N THR A 37 -13.90 -2.91 14.94
CA THR A 37 -12.84 -3.60 14.19
C THR A 37 -11.76 -2.62 13.75
N VAL A 38 -10.54 -3.14 13.64
CA VAL A 38 -9.41 -2.42 13.04
C VAL A 38 -8.90 -3.24 11.87
N GLU A 39 -8.79 -2.60 10.73
CA GLU A 39 -8.30 -3.20 9.49
C GLU A 39 -6.97 -2.56 9.10
N PHE A 40 -6.07 -3.39 8.56
CA PHE A 40 -4.83 -2.96 7.96
C PHE A 40 -4.91 -3.19 6.45
N ALA A 41 -4.60 -2.17 5.67
CA ALA A 41 -4.62 -2.26 4.22
C ALA A 41 -3.40 -1.58 3.63
N ASP A 42 -2.99 -2.05 2.46
CA ASP A 42 -1.97 -1.36 1.70
C ASP A 42 -2.58 -0.12 1.03
N GLY A 43 -1.98 1.02 1.25
CA GLY A 43 -2.35 2.30 0.66
C GLY A 43 -1.31 2.83 -0.32
N GLY A 44 -1.61 3.97 -0.89
CA GLY A 44 -0.78 4.65 -1.87
C GLY A 44 -1.26 4.45 -3.31
N VAL A 45 -1.48 5.56 -4.01
CA VAL A 45 -1.97 5.53 -5.40
C VAL A 45 -1.00 4.80 -6.31
N ALA A 46 0.30 5.08 -6.19
CA ALA A 46 1.31 4.44 -7.01
C ALA A 46 1.36 2.92 -6.78
N ARG A 47 1.22 2.47 -5.52
CA ARG A 47 1.13 1.05 -5.20
C ARG A 47 -0.10 0.41 -5.86
N ASN A 48 -1.26 1.05 -5.81
CA ASN A 48 -2.47 0.57 -6.48
C ASN A 48 -2.25 0.42 -8.00
N VAL A 49 -1.60 1.40 -8.62
CA VAL A 49 -1.29 1.35 -10.06
C VAL A 49 -0.34 0.19 -10.36
N ALA A 50 0.71 0.00 -9.57
CA ALA A 50 1.65 -1.10 -9.74
C ALA A 50 0.97 -2.48 -9.62
N GLU A 51 0.10 -2.65 -8.64
CA GLU A 51 -0.68 -3.90 -8.50
C GLU A 51 -1.59 -4.15 -9.70
N ASN A 52 -2.22 -3.11 -10.23
CA ASN A 52 -3.05 -3.24 -11.43
C ASN A 52 -2.23 -3.63 -12.67
N PHE A 53 -1.03 -3.08 -12.85
CA PHE A 53 -0.11 -3.52 -13.89
C PHE A 53 0.23 -5.01 -13.75
N GLY A 54 0.54 -5.45 -12.52
CA GLY A 54 0.80 -6.85 -12.24
C GLY A 54 -0.40 -7.74 -12.55
N ALA A 55 -1.60 -7.35 -12.13
CA ALA A 55 -2.84 -8.09 -12.39
C ALA A 55 -3.15 -8.21 -13.90
N LEU A 56 -2.84 -7.17 -14.67
CA LEU A 56 -2.99 -7.14 -16.12
C LEU A 56 -1.83 -7.79 -16.86
N ARG A 57 -0.82 -8.30 -16.14
CA ARG A 57 0.42 -8.88 -16.69
C ARG A 57 1.18 -7.91 -17.60
N MET A 58 1.10 -6.62 -17.28
CA MET A 58 1.84 -5.58 -17.98
C MET A 58 3.18 -5.35 -17.27
N PRO A 59 4.31 -5.34 -17.98
CA PRO A 59 5.62 -5.10 -17.38
C PRO A 59 5.69 -3.73 -16.73
N CYS A 60 6.12 -3.68 -15.47
CA CYS A 60 6.41 -2.42 -14.79
C CYS A 60 7.49 -2.59 -13.72
N SER A 61 8.18 -1.50 -13.45
CA SER A 61 9.06 -1.35 -12.29
C SER A 61 8.40 -0.39 -11.30
N PHE A 62 8.34 -0.79 -10.04
CA PHE A 62 7.80 0.06 -8.99
C PHE A 62 8.94 0.73 -8.21
N VAL A 63 9.00 2.04 -8.30
CA VAL A 63 10.00 2.89 -7.67
C VAL A 63 9.38 3.57 -6.45
N SER A 64 9.75 3.12 -5.27
CA SER A 64 9.23 3.64 -4.02
C SER A 64 10.15 3.30 -2.86
N SER A 65 9.73 3.65 -1.65
CA SER A 65 10.41 3.25 -0.42
C SER A 65 9.43 2.61 0.56
N VAL A 66 9.92 1.62 1.29
CA VAL A 66 9.20 0.94 2.36
C VAL A 66 10.10 0.79 3.57
N ASP A 67 9.54 0.47 4.72
CA ASP A 67 10.30 0.18 5.91
C ASP A 67 10.77 -1.30 5.97
N TYR A 68 11.30 -1.71 7.12
CA TYR A 68 11.76 -3.08 7.33
C TYR A 68 10.73 -3.98 8.02
N SER A 69 9.46 -3.56 8.07
CA SER A 69 8.40 -4.32 8.73
C SER A 69 8.05 -5.60 7.97
N SER A 70 7.44 -6.54 8.68
CA SER A 70 6.86 -7.74 8.06
C SER A 70 5.76 -7.39 7.05
N HIS A 71 5.04 -6.29 7.28
CA HIS A 71 4.03 -5.77 6.36
C HIS A 71 4.65 -5.37 5.02
N ALA A 72 5.74 -4.59 5.07
CA ALA A 72 6.49 -4.19 3.87
C ALA A 72 7.06 -5.40 3.11
N GLN A 73 7.55 -6.39 3.83
CA GLN A 73 8.05 -7.62 3.21
C GLN A 73 6.94 -8.41 2.51
N SER A 74 5.77 -8.52 3.14
CA SER A 74 4.60 -9.17 2.54
C SER A 74 4.13 -8.44 1.28
N LEU A 75 4.10 -7.12 1.30
CA LEU A 75 3.79 -6.30 0.13
C LEU A 75 4.77 -6.56 -1.02
N ARG A 76 6.07 -6.53 -0.74
CA ARG A 76 7.11 -6.82 -1.73
C ARG A 76 6.93 -8.19 -2.38
N ASN A 77 6.65 -9.20 -1.58
CA ASN A 77 6.43 -10.56 -2.07
C ASN A 77 5.19 -10.65 -2.97
N ARG A 78 4.08 -10.01 -2.59
CA ARG A 78 2.87 -9.99 -3.42
C ARG A 78 3.12 -9.31 -4.76
N LEU A 79 3.80 -8.18 -4.78
CA LEU A 79 4.14 -7.47 -6.02
C LEU A 79 5.00 -8.36 -6.93
N ARG A 80 6.01 -9.03 -6.39
CA ARG A 80 6.86 -9.96 -7.14
C ARG A 80 6.07 -11.12 -7.75
N GLN A 81 5.13 -11.68 -7.00
CA GLN A 81 4.29 -12.80 -7.46
C GLN A 81 3.43 -12.43 -8.66
N THR A 82 3.07 -11.17 -8.80
CA THR A 82 2.32 -10.66 -9.96
C THR A 82 3.20 -10.18 -11.10
N GLY A 83 4.52 -10.30 -10.97
CA GLY A 83 5.48 -9.94 -12.02
C GLY A 83 5.92 -8.47 -12.01
N VAL A 84 5.58 -7.71 -10.98
CA VAL A 84 6.10 -6.34 -10.80
C VAL A 84 7.57 -6.41 -10.42
N ASN A 85 8.41 -5.65 -11.11
CA ASN A 85 9.82 -5.51 -10.75
C ASN A 85 9.94 -4.64 -9.49
N THR A 86 10.44 -5.23 -8.40
CA THR A 86 10.61 -4.56 -7.10
C THR A 86 12.06 -4.21 -6.78
N ASP A 87 12.97 -4.26 -7.76
CA ASP A 87 14.39 -3.96 -7.54
C ASP A 87 14.62 -2.51 -7.09
N TYR A 88 13.71 -1.60 -7.46
CA TYR A 88 13.75 -0.19 -7.10
C TYR A 88 12.81 0.16 -5.93
N LEU A 89 12.25 -0.82 -5.28
CA LEU A 89 11.52 -0.66 -4.04
C LEU A 89 12.51 -0.72 -2.88
N ILE A 90 12.98 0.44 -2.46
CA ILE A 90 14.08 0.59 -1.50
C ILE A 90 13.55 0.42 -0.08
N SER A 91 14.29 -0.32 0.75
CA SER A 91 13.99 -0.42 2.19
C SER A 91 14.84 0.57 2.98
N ALA A 92 14.20 1.39 3.79
CA ALA A 92 14.85 2.33 4.69
C ALA A 92 14.03 2.50 5.97
N LYS A 93 14.70 2.89 7.05
CA LYS A 93 14.02 3.14 8.33
C LYS A 93 13.00 4.26 8.20
N ASN A 94 11.79 4.02 8.69
CA ASN A 94 10.67 4.98 8.66
C ASN A 94 10.31 5.48 7.24
N ALA A 95 10.55 4.67 6.22
CA ALA A 95 10.35 5.07 4.83
C ALA A 95 8.93 4.84 4.30
N MET A 96 8.06 4.21 5.08
CA MET A 96 6.67 3.96 4.69
C MET A 96 5.74 4.86 5.50
N GLY A 97 4.86 5.58 4.82
CA GLY A 97 3.83 6.38 5.47
C GLY A 97 2.75 5.49 6.10
N MET A 98 2.09 6.01 7.10
CA MET A 98 0.90 5.41 7.69
C MET A 98 -0.25 6.41 7.63
N TRP A 99 -1.44 5.91 7.39
CA TRP A 99 -2.67 6.68 7.50
C TRP A 99 -3.61 5.98 8.47
N LEU A 100 -3.89 6.63 9.58
CA LEU A 100 -4.84 6.13 10.57
C LEU A 100 -6.15 6.88 10.40
N ALA A 101 -7.23 6.15 10.18
CA ALA A 101 -8.56 6.69 9.98
C ALA A 101 -9.57 6.03 10.91
N VAL A 102 -10.48 6.82 11.44
CA VAL A 102 -11.61 6.33 12.20
C VAL A 102 -12.89 6.73 11.46
N PHE A 103 -13.74 5.76 11.24
CA PHE A 103 -15.04 5.98 10.60
C PHE A 103 -16.16 5.94 11.64
N ASP A 104 -17.25 6.59 11.34
CA ASP A 104 -18.46 6.49 12.16
C ASP A 104 -19.30 5.27 11.77
N ASP A 105 -20.43 5.09 12.43
CA ASP A 105 -21.36 3.99 12.20
C ASP A 105 -22.15 4.12 10.87
N HIS A 106 -22.05 5.27 10.20
CA HIS A 106 -22.59 5.50 8.85
C HIS A 106 -21.55 5.23 7.75
N GLY A 107 -20.28 4.98 8.12
CA GLY A 107 -19.17 4.79 7.19
C GLY A 107 -18.51 6.09 6.75
N ASP A 108 -18.84 7.21 7.39
CA ASP A 108 -18.21 8.50 7.11
C ASP A 108 -16.93 8.65 7.94
N LEU A 109 -15.94 9.36 7.37
CA LEU A 109 -14.69 9.62 8.04
C LEU A 109 -14.88 10.58 9.22
N ALA A 110 -14.67 10.09 10.44
CA ALA A 110 -14.77 10.89 11.66
C ALA A 110 -13.47 11.65 11.95
N GLY A 111 -12.33 11.09 11.60
CA GLY A 111 -11.03 11.73 11.77
C GLY A 111 -9.90 10.90 11.23
N SER A 112 -8.77 11.53 10.92
CA SER A 112 -7.56 10.84 10.44
C SER A 112 -6.29 11.58 10.80
N VAL A 113 -5.19 10.87 10.79
CA VAL A 113 -3.84 11.40 10.99
C VAL A 113 -2.84 10.66 10.10
#